data_270a08035c03f365eb110c3a039c5193
#
_entry.id   270a08035c03f365eb110c3a039c5193
#
_cell.length_a   1.000
_cell.length_b   1.000
_cell.length_c   1.000
_cell.angle_alpha   90.00
_cell.angle_beta   90.00
_cell.angle_gamma   90.00
#
_symmetry.space_group_name_H-M   'P 1'
#
loop_
_entity.id
_entity.type
_entity.pdbx_description
1 polymer ?
#
loop_
_entity_poly.entity_id
_entity_poly.type
_entity_poly.pdbx_seq_one_letter_code
_entity_poly.pdbx_strand_id
1 'polypeptide(L)'
;MKKNIVIWMMLLLASVGAMAQEVENPVGKFSVIPRVGVALSNWSNNSIYVSDALGDEIKSKNQAGFMVGADVEYRATEYVGVSLGAYYARLGYRFADYETVESADKKQYWGIKNHHADIDYIQVPLMLKSYVTRQFVAMVGIQAGFRCGDAKYSYEETSLEKDKNGSTYYKNTKDVEVALVAKSTNISIPVGVSYEYMNVILDARYNIGLTKMENISGFDSPKNNFFTFTVGYRFTL
;
A
#
# COMPACT_ATOMS: atom_id res chain seq x y z
N MET A 1 -14.70 -5.37 19.72
CA MET A 1 -13.64 -4.34 19.66
C MET A 1 -13.66 -3.52 18.36
N LYS A 2 -13.82 -4.09 17.16
CA LYS A 2 -13.79 -3.32 15.88
C LYS A 2 -14.88 -2.23 15.74
N LYS A 3 -16.09 -2.44 16.26
CA LYS A 3 -17.18 -1.43 16.20
C LYS A 3 -16.88 -0.16 17.02
N ASN A 4 -16.20 -0.29 18.16
CA ASN A 4 -15.91 0.85 19.04
C ASN A 4 -14.83 1.76 18.45
N ILE A 5 -13.87 1.21 17.69
CA ILE A 5 -12.80 1.99 17.04
C ILE A 5 -13.40 2.89 15.96
N VAL A 6 -14.37 2.39 15.18
CA VAL A 6 -15.06 3.18 14.14
C VAL A 6 -15.88 4.33 14.77
N ILE A 7 -16.54 4.06 15.90
CA ILE A 7 -17.30 5.08 16.63
C ILE A 7 -16.39 6.17 17.20
N TRP A 8 -15.24 5.79 17.78
CA TRP A 8 -14.24 6.75 18.26
C TRP A 8 -13.62 7.56 17.13
N MET A 9 -13.37 6.94 15.97
CA MET A 9 -12.91 7.65 14.76
C MET A 9 -13.96 8.64 14.24
N MET A 10 -15.26 8.27 14.23
CA MET A 10 -16.34 9.17 13.85
C MET A 10 -16.54 10.31 14.86
N LEU A 11 -16.38 10.05 16.15
CA LEU A 11 -16.46 11.09 17.20
C LEU A 11 -15.27 12.06 17.12
N LEU A 12 -14.06 11.60 16.81
CA LEU A 12 -12.90 12.43 16.53
C LEU A 12 -13.11 13.31 15.29
N LEU A 13 -13.69 12.78 14.22
CA LEU A 13 -14.05 13.54 13.02
C LEU A 13 -15.17 14.55 13.29
N ALA A 14 -16.13 14.22 14.14
CA ALA A 14 -17.23 15.12 14.50
C ALA A 14 -16.76 16.28 15.40
N SER A 15 -15.78 16.06 16.28
CA SER A 15 -15.22 17.12 17.13
C SER A 15 -14.38 18.15 16.36
N VAL A 16 -13.80 17.73 15.22
CA VAL A 16 -13.08 18.63 14.29
C VAL A 16 -14.02 19.55 13.53
N GLY A 17 -15.27 19.11 13.26
CA GLY A 17 -16.29 19.93 12.57
C GLY A 17 -16.86 21.09 13.39
N ALA A 18 -16.64 21.12 14.71
CA ALA A 18 -17.15 22.19 15.58
C ALA A 18 -16.27 23.46 15.61
N MET A 19 -15.07 23.43 15.01
CA MET A 19 -14.21 24.59 14.83
C MET A 19 -14.25 25.04 13.35
N ALA A 20 -15.43 25.45 12.88
CA ALA A 20 -15.56 26.15 11.60
C ALA A 20 -14.95 27.55 11.75
N GLN A 21 -13.62 27.64 11.71
CA GLN A 21 -12.94 28.89 11.50
C GLN A 21 -13.11 29.32 10.04
N GLU A 22 -13.29 30.61 9.81
CA GLU A 22 -13.23 31.24 8.49
C GLU A 22 -12.09 30.63 7.69
N VAL A 23 -12.32 30.25 6.42
CA VAL A 23 -11.29 29.66 5.53
C VAL A 23 -10.23 30.73 5.30
N GLU A 24 -9.24 30.74 6.15
CA GLU A 24 -8.13 31.70 6.12
C GLU A 24 -7.30 31.44 4.85
N ASN A 25 -6.97 32.51 4.12
CA ASN A 25 -6.12 32.36 2.92
C ASN A 25 -4.73 31.83 3.33
N PRO A 26 -4.35 30.60 2.96
CA PRO A 26 -3.08 30.00 3.39
C PRO A 26 -1.86 30.50 2.63
N VAL A 27 -1.98 31.48 1.71
CA VAL A 27 -0.85 32.03 0.94
C VAL A 27 0.16 32.70 1.86
N GLY A 28 1.43 32.34 1.72
CA GLY A 28 2.51 32.82 2.56
C GLY A 28 2.60 32.17 3.93
N LYS A 29 1.77 31.17 4.22
CA LYS A 29 1.72 30.48 5.50
C LYS A 29 2.15 29.02 5.39
N PHE A 30 2.54 28.48 6.53
CA PHE A 30 2.72 27.03 6.70
C PHE A 30 1.42 26.40 7.14
N SER A 31 1.22 25.17 6.72
CA SER A 31 0.10 24.32 7.17
C SER A 31 0.62 22.96 7.55
N VAL A 32 0.03 22.35 8.58
CA VAL A 32 0.22 20.93 8.93
C VAL A 32 -1.01 20.17 8.53
N ILE A 33 -0.84 19.07 7.83
CA ILE A 33 -1.94 18.29 7.25
C ILE A 33 -1.78 16.82 7.66
N PRO A 34 -2.29 16.41 8.85
CA PRO A 34 -2.41 15.00 9.16
C PRO A 34 -3.31 14.29 8.16
N ARG A 35 -2.94 13.05 7.80
CA ARG A 35 -3.65 12.23 6.82
C ARG A 35 -3.72 10.78 7.24
N VAL A 36 -4.80 10.13 6.88
CA VAL A 36 -5.01 8.70 6.98
C VAL A 36 -5.66 8.17 5.71
N GLY A 37 -5.36 6.97 5.33
CA GLY A 37 -5.94 6.38 4.13
C GLY A 37 -5.48 4.97 3.84
N VAL A 38 -5.65 4.58 2.58
CA VAL A 38 -5.33 3.25 2.07
C VAL A 38 -4.29 3.36 0.96
N ALA A 39 -3.44 2.34 0.87
CA ALA A 39 -2.51 2.13 -0.22
C ALA A 39 -2.87 0.83 -0.94
N LEU A 40 -2.94 0.87 -2.27
CA LEU A 40 -3.11 -0.29 -3.13
C LEU A 40 -1.82 -0.48 -3.90
N SER A 41 -0.98 -1.39 -3.44
CA SER A 41 0.38 -1.59 -3.95
C SER A 41 0.53 -2.89 -4.71
N ASN A 42 1.43 -2.90 -5.68
CA ASN A 42 1.82 -4.08 -6.43
C ASN A 42 3.27 -3.96 -6.91
N TRP A 43 3.95 -5.09 -7.01
CA TRP A 43 5.24 -5.17 -7.66
C TRP A 43 5.04 -5.49 -9.15
N SER A 44 5.48 -4.58 -10.03
CA SER A 44 5.46 -4.81 -11.47
C SER A 44 6.44 -5.92 -11.85
N ASN A 45 6.16 -6.66 -12.92
CA ASN A 45 7.00 -7.76 -13.43
C ASN A 45 7.29 -8.82 -12.36
N ASN A 46 6.32 -9.08 -11.48
CA ASN A 46 6.42 -10.06 -10.43
C ASN A 46 5.42 -11.20 -10.69
N SER A 47 5.94 -12.39 -10.98
CA SER A 47 5.15 -13.58 -11.26
C SER A 47 5.80 -14.82 -10.66
N ILE A 48 4.97 -15.81 -10.36
CA ILE A 48 5.40 -17.14 -9.95
C ILE A 48 4.93 -18.18 -10.96
N TYR A 49 5.71 -19.24 -11.14
CA TYR A 49 5.40 -20.37 -11.98
C TYR A 49 5.08 -21.56 -11.08
N VAL A 50 3.90 -22.15 -11.24
CA VAL A 50 3.36 -23.16 -10.30
C VAL A 50 3.18 -24.55 -10.91
N SER A 51 3.50 -24.74 -12.18
CA SER A 51 3.39 -26.01 -12.87
C SER A 51 4.68 -26.39 -13.58
N ASP A 52 5.15 -27.62 -13.37
CA ASP A 52 6.39 -28.15 -13.99
C ASP A 52 6.24 -28.41 -15.51
N ALA A 53 5.00 -28.61 -15.99
CA ALA A 53 4.79 -29.11 -17.34
C ALA A 53 4.61 -28.04 -18.41
N LEU A 54 4.01 -26.88 -18.09
CA LEU A 54 3.66 -25.84 -19.06
C LEU A 54 3.72 -24.41 -18.49
N GLY A 55 4.21 -24.24 -17.26
CA GLY A 55 4.48 -22.92 -16.69
C GLY A 55 3.26 -22.02 -16.56
N ASP A 56 2.26 -22.45 -15.80
CA ASP A 56 1.17 -21.56 -15.43
C ASP A 56 1.74 -20.35 -14.67
N GLU A 57 1.80 -19.22 -15.36
CA GLU A 57 2.29 -17.96 -14.80
C GLU A 57 1.17 -17.27 -14.00
N ILE A 58 1.38 -17.09 -12.70
CA ILE A 58 0.50 -16.29 -11.84
C ILE A 58 1.15 -14.93 -11.60
N LYS A 59 0.53 -13.88 -12.15
CA LYS A 59 0.98 -12.49 -11.97
C LYS A 59 0.52 -11.94 -10.64
N SER A 60 1.37 -11.10 -10.04
CA SER A 60 1.01 -10.40 -8.81
C SER A 60 -0.16 -9.43 -9.02
N LYS A 61 -0.94 -9.24 -7.97
CA LYS A 61 -2.11 -8.36 -7.89
C LYS A 61 -1.92 -7.32 -6.79
N ASN A 62 -2.75 -6.30 -6.80
CA ASN A 62 -2.72 -5.25 -5.79
C ASN A 62 -3.03 -5.83 -4.40
N GLN A 63 -2.17 -5.48 -3.44
CA GLN A 63 -2.36 -5.67 -2.01
C GLN A 63 -2.85 -4.37 -1.40
N ALA A 64 -3.90 -4.46 -0.59
CA ALA A 64 -4.41 -3.31 0.16
C ALA A 64 -3.68 -3.19 1.50
N GLY A 65 -3.19 -2.00 1.79
CA GLY A 65 -2.59 -1.64 3.06
C GLY A 65 -3.13 -0.31 3.56
N PHE A 66 -2.74 0.08 4.76
CA PHE A 66 -3.11 1.37 5.33
C PHE A 66 -1.94 2.35 5.28
N MET A 67 -2.27 3.65 5.35
CA MET A 67 -1.30 4.73 5.35
C MET A 67 -1.73 5.77 6.38
N VAL A 68 -0.77 6.27 7.18
CA VAL A 68 -1.00 7.33 8.16
C VAL A 68 0.24 8.20 8.28
N GLY A 69 0.06 9.50 8.41
CA GLY A 69 1.16 10.45 8.55
C GLY A 69 0.70 11.90 8.45
N ALA A 70 1.62 12.78 8.10
CA ALA A 70 1.33 14.19 7.93
C ALA A 70 2.24 14.83 6.87
N ASP A 71 1.75 15.90 6.25
CA ASP A 71 2.52 16.85 5.45
C ASP A 71 2.71 18.16 6.22
N VAL A 72 3.85 18.78 6.03
CA VAL A 72 4.05 20.22 6.23
C VAL A 72 4.04 20.87 4.85
N GLU A 73 3.17 21.83 4.64
CA GLU A 73 3.00 22.53 3.38
C GLU A 73 3.26 24.01 3.54
N TYR A 74 4.01 24.58 2.61
CA TYR A 74 4.15 26.02 2.43
C TYR A 74 3.48 26.43 1.12
N ARG A 75 2.49 27.30 1.20
CA ARG A 75 1.80 27.85 0.02
C ARG A 75 2.46 29.16 -0.40
N ALA A 76 3.36 29.08 -1.38
CA ALA A 76 4.17 30.23 -1.81
C ALA A 76 3.34 31.30 -2.51
N THR A 77 2.35 30.90 -3.31
CA THR A 77 1.45 31.78 -4.05
C THR A 77 0.02 31.19 -4.07
N GLU A 78 -0.92 31.92 -4.67
CA GLU A 78 -2.27 31.38 -4.90
C GLU A 78 -2.27 30.11 -5.76
N TYR A 79 -1.24 29.91 -6.59
CA TYR A 79 -1.17 28.83 -7.58
C TYR A 79 -0.14 27.75 -7.25
N VAL A 80 0.83 28.04 -6.37
CA VAL A 80 1.96 27.14 -6.13
C VAL A 80 2.22 26.94 -4.65
N GLY A 81 2.39 25.67 -4.26
CA GLY A 81 2.83 25.26 -2.94
C GLY A 81 3.86 24.12 -3.02
N VAL A 82 4.57 23.94 -1.93
CA VAL A 82 5.51 22.82 -1.73
C VAL A 82 5.16 22.14 -0.43
N SER A 83 5.20 20.82 -0.40
CA SER A 83 5.00 20.07 0.84
C SER A 83 6.03 18.98 1.01
N LEU A 84 6.42 18.77 2.27
CA LEU A 84 7.24 17.65 2.72
C LEU A 84 6.38 16.81 3.68
N GLY A 85 6.31 15.50 3.44
CA GLY A 85 5.52 14.59 4.26
C GLY A 85 6.37 13.53 4.94
N ALA A 86 5.77 12.89 5.94
CA ALA A 86 6.24 11.64 6.52
C ALA A 86 5.06 10.73 6.81
N TYR A 87 5.10 9.49 6.29
CA TYR A 87 4.00 8.55 6.36
C TYR A 87 4.48 7.16 6.69
N TYR A 88 3.82 6.50 7.61
CA TYR A 88 3.87 5.06 7.69
C TYR A 88 2.89 4.48 6.68
N ALA A 89 3.35 3.51 5.87
CA ALA A 89 2.53 2.83 4.88
C ALA A 89 2.85 1.34 4.85
N ARG A 90 1.83 0.50 4.94
CA ARG A 90 1.95 -0.93 4.63
C ARG A 90 1.72 -1.12 3.14
N LEU A 91 2.72 -1.65 2.47
CA LEU A 91 2.73 -1.93 1.04
C LEU A 91 2.99 -3.42 0.81
N GLY A 92 2.83 -3.88 -0.42
CA GLY A 92 3.11 -5.27 -0.75
C GLY A 92 2.50 -5.68 -2.09
N TYR A 93 2.31 -6.97 -2.22
CA TYR A 93 1.65 -7.59 -3.37
C TYR A 93 0.99 -8.91 -2.93
N ARG A 94 0.09 -9.42 -3.73
CA ARG A 94 -0.50 -10.74 -3.54
C ARG A 94 -0.58 -11.48 -4.87
N PHE A 95 -0.71 -12.81 -4.80
CA PHE A 95 -1.02 -13.65 -5.95
C PHE A 95 -2.44 -14.21 -5.87
N ALA A 96 -2.93 -14.72 -6.98
CA ALA A 96 -4.17 -15.49 -6.97
C ALA A 96 -3.94 -16.85 -6.30
N ASP A 97 -4.99 -17.39 -5.69
CA ASP A 97 -4.97 -18.74 -5.19
C ASP A 97 -4.75 -19.73 -6.33
N TYR A 98 -4.03 -20.81 -6.03
CA TYR A 98 -3.76 -21.88 -6.99
C TYR A 98 -4.01 -23.23 -6.32
N GLU A 99 -4.68 -24.12 -7.06
CA GLU A 99 -4.91 -25.49 -6.64
C GLU A 99 -4.63 -26.44 -7.81
N THR A 100 -3.88 -27.52 -7.56
CA THR A 100 -3.73 -28.58 -8.54
C THR A 100 -5.04 -29.35 -8.63
N VAL A 101 -5.34 -29.90 -9.81
CA VAL A 101 -6.46 -30.83 -9.96
C VAL A 101 -6.15 -32.11 -9.14
N GLU A 102 -7.10 -32.48 -8.28
CA GLU A 102 -6.98 -33.73 -7.52
C GLU A 102 -6.88 -34.92 -8.49
N SER A 103 -5.84 -35.76 -8.33
CA SER A 103 -5.67 -36.91 -9.21
C SER A 103 -6.86 -37.88 -9.06
N ALA A 104 -7.18 -38.63 -10.14
CA ALA A 104 -8.32 -39.55 -10.16
C ALA A 104 -8.29 -40.59 -9.03
N ASP A 105 -7.12 -40.94 -8.54
CA ASP A 105 -6.91 -41.85 -7.39
C ASP A 105 -6.93 -41.11 -6.04
N LYS A 106 -7.19 -39.78 -6.04
CA LYS A 106 -7.23 -38.88 -4.86
C LYS A 106 -5.98 -38.96 -3.97
N LYS A 107 -4.82 -39.24 -4.55
CA LYS A 107 -3.55 -39.36 -3.81
C LYS A 107 -2.63 -38.17 -3.98
N GLN A 108 -2.94 -37.25 -4.89
CA GLN A 108 -2.15 -36.05 -5.15
C GLN A 108 -3.07 -34.84 -5.14
N TYR A 109 -2.76 -33.89 -4.28
CA TYR A 109 -3.36 -32.57 -4.22
C TYR A 109 -2.38 -31.63 -3.59
N TRP A 110 -2.25 -30.45 -4.19
CA TRP A 110 -1.49 -29.37 -3.64
C TRP A 110 -2.20 -28.04 -3.98
N GLY A 111 -2.29 -27.17 -3.00
CA GLY A 111 -2.91 -25.87 -3.18
C GLY A 111 -2.24 -24.85 -2.33
N ILE A 112 -2.19 -23.64 -2.84
CA ILE A 112 -1.69 -22.46 -2.13
C ILE A 112 -2.76 -21.38 -2.19
N LYS A 113 -3.11 -20.81 -1.03
CA LYS A 113 -4.08 -19.75 -0.87
C LYS A 113 -3.50 -18.57 -0.10
N ASN A 114 -4.15 -17.44 -0.22
CA ASN A 114 -3.83 -16.23 0.52
C ASN A 114 -2.36 -15.80 0.42
N HIS A 115 -1.76 -15.98 -0.77
CA HIS A 115 -0.38 -15.56 -1.03
C HIS A 115 -0.27 -14.04 -0.97
N HIS A 116 0.48 -13.49 -0.03
CA HIS A 116 0.73 -12.06 0.04
C HIS A 116 2.07 -11.72 0.67
N ALA A 117 2.61 -10.58 0.30
CA ALA A 117 3.75 -9.98 0.95
C ALA A 117 3.30 -8.68 1.62
N ASP A 118 3.68 -8.50 2.87
CA ASP A 118 3.50 -7.27 3.62
C ASP A 118 4.85 -6.66 3.96
N ILE A 119 5.01 -5.39 3.61
CA ILE A 119 6.24 -4.64 3.81
C ILE A 119 5.89 -3.25 4.35
N ASP A 120 6.39 -2.95 5.52
CA ASP A 120 6.16 -1.67 6.17
C ASP A 120 7.24 -0.65 5.78
N TYR A 121 6.81 0.56 5.41
CA TYR A 121 7.67 1.65 4.98
C TYR A 121 7.37 2.95 5.71
N ILE A 122 8.42 3.73 5.97
CA ILE A 122 8.31 5.17 6.18
C ILE A 122 8.52 5.85 4.82
N GLN A 123 7.48 6.51 4.33
CA GLN A 123 7.49 7.23 3.05
C GLN A 123 7.69 8.72 3.29
N VAL A 124 8.64 9.33 2.59
CA VAL A 124 8.97 10.75 2.71
C VAL A 124 8.81 11.42 1.34
N PRO A 125 7.61 11.90 0.99
CA PRO A 125 7.36 12.63 -0.24
C PRO A 125 7.75 14.10 -0.11
N LEU A 126 8.42 14.63 -1.12
CA LEU A 126 8.58 16.06 -1.41
C LEU A 126 7.72 16.37 -2.64
N MET A 127 6.69 17.21 -2.47
CA MET A 127 5.70 17.46 -3.50
C MET A 127 5.69 18.92 -3.92
N LEU A 128 5.62 19.15 -5.23
CA LEU A 128 5.22 20.42 -5.83
C LEU A 128 3.72 20.35 -6.11
N LYS A 129 2.99 21.38 -5.67
CA LYS A 129 1.54 21.48 -5.78
C LYS A 129 1.15 22.66 -6.65
N SER A 130 0.27 22.43 -7.63
CA SER A 130 -0.33 23.44 -8.48
C SER A 130 -1.82 23.53 -8.16
N TYR A 131 -2.24 24.68 -7.65
CA TYR A 131 -3.64 24.98 -7.32
C TYR A 131 -4.35 25.45 -8.58
N VAL A 132 -5.01 24.51 -9.27
CA VAL A 132 -5.78 24.76 -10.50
C VAL A 132 -7.02 25.61 -10.19
N THR A 133 -7.64 25.34 -9.05
CA THR A 133 -8.68 26.17 -8.42
C THR A 133 -8.39 26.29 -6.94
N ARG A 134 -9.22 27.07 -6.20
CA ARG A 134 -9.09 27.12 -4.73
C ARG A 134 -9.24 25.77 -4.05
N GLN A 135 -9.99 24.85 -4.66
CA GLN A 135 -10.29 23.53 -4.10
C GLN A 135 -9.48 22.40 -4.77
N PHE A 136 -9.18 22.52 -6.06
CA PHE A 136 -8.56 21.45 -6.83
C PHE A 136 -7.06 21.68 -7.05
N VAL A 137 -6.27 20.70 -6.67
CA VAL A 137 -4.80 20.73 -6.72
C VAL A 137 -4.29 19.56 -7.55
N ALA A 138 -3.42 19.84 -8.52
CA ALA A 138 -2.58 18.84 -9.17
C ALA A 138 -1.20 18.83 -8.51
N MET A 139 -0.57 17.67 -8.39
CA MET A 139 0.71 17.56 -7.71
C MET A 139 1.62 16.51 -8.34
N VAL A 140 2.90 16.77 -8.22
CA VAL A 140 3.98 15.87 -8.64
C VAL A 140 5.16 16.02 -7.67
N GLY A 141 5.95 14.96 -7.52
CA GLY A 141 7.07 15.05 -6.60
C GLY A 141 8.08 13.91 -6.75
N ILE A 142 8.92 13.81 -5.75
CA ILE A 142 9.84 12.70 -5.53
C ILE A 142 9.59 12.15 -4.13
N GLN A 143 9.67 10.84 -3.96
CA GLN A 143 9.43 10.18 -2.69
C GLN A 143 10.49 9.14 -2.42
N ALA A 144 11.06 9.18 -1.23
CA ALA A 144 11.91 8.13 -0.69
C ALA A 144 11.11 7.28 0.30
N GLY A 145 11.20 5.96 0.16
CA GLY A 145 10.62 4.99 1.08
C GLY A 145 11.73 4.23 1.80
N PHE A 146 11.64 4.13 3.11
CA PHE A 146 12.56 3.40 3.98
C PHE A 146 11.79 2.27 4.65
N ARG A 147 12.22 1.02 4.40
CA ARG A 147 11.60 -0.14 5.04
C ARG A 147 11.82 -0.08 6.55
N CYS A 148 10.76 -0.28 7.32
CA CYS A 148 10.79 -0.42 8.75
C CYS A 148 10.30 -1.83 9.13
N GLY A 149 11.16 -2.59 9.80
CA GLY A 149 10.88 -3.98 10.15
C GLY A 149 11.21 -5.00 9.05
N ASP A 150 10.78 -6.23 9.31
CA ASP A 150 11.01 -7.35 8.41
C ASP A 150 9.94 -7.40 7.31
N ALA A 151 10.37 -7.70 6.09
CA ALA A 151 9.45 -8.01 5.01
C ALA A 151 9.03 -9.48 5.13
N LYS A 152 7.74 -9.75 5.08
CA LYS A 152 7.16 -11.07 5.27
C LYS A 152 6.38 -11.49 4.04
N TYR A 153 6.55 -12.75 3.67
CA TYR A 153 5.74 -13.42 2.66
C TYR A 153 4.98 -14.55 3.33
N SER A 154 3.67 -14.50 3.25
CA SER A 154 2.78 -15.44 3.94
C SER A 154 1.85 -16.12 2.95
N TYR A 155 1.59 -17.40 3.18
CA TYR A 155 0.64 -18.19 2.40
C TYR A 155 0.12 -19.38 3.20
N GLU A 156 -1.04 -19.87 2.80
CA GLU A 156 -1.63 -21.10 3.31
C GLU A 156 -1.36 -22.23 2.31
N GLU A 157 -0.62 -23.25 2.74
CA GLU A 157 -0.32 -24.43 1.92
C GLU A 157 -1.22 -25.58 2.34
N THR A 158 -1.90 -26.18 1.37
CA THR A 158 -2.72 -27.39 1.58
C THR A 158 -2.13 -28.54 0.78
N SER A 159 -1.85 -29.64 1.45
CA SER A 159 -1.36 -30.88 0.86
C SER A 159 -2.12 -32.08 1.38
N LEU A 160 -2.04 -33.22 0.68
CA LEU A 160 -2.56 -34.47 1.17
C LEU A 160 -1.57 -35.14 2.10
N GLU A 161 -2.00 -35.43 3.32
CA GLU A 161 -1.24 -36.23 4.28
C GLU A 161 -1.95 -37.56 4.52
N LYS A 162 -1.17 -38.58 4.86
CA LYS A 162 -1.73 -39.90 5.26
C LYS A 162 -2.07 -39.88 6.73
N ASP A 163 -3.14 -40.59 7.08
CA ASP A 163 -3.48 -40.87 8.47
C ASP A 163 -2.37 -41.69 9.16
N LYS A 164 -2.44 -41.80 10.47
CA LYS A 164 -1.44 -42.55 11.27
C LYS A 164 -1.36 -44.06 10.87
N ASN A 165 -2.39 -44.60 10.23
CA ASN A 165 -2.46 -45.98 9.79
C ASN A 165 -2.04 -46.16 8.33
N GLY A 166 -1.75 -45.05 7.62
CA GLY A 166 -1.37 -45.05 6.22
C GLY A 166 -2.47 -45.40 5.22
N SER A 167 -3.73 -45.48 5.68
CA SER A 167 -4.85 -46.00 4.91
C SER A 167 -5.69 -44.91 4.23
N THR A 168 -5.74 -43.71 4.80
CA THR A 168 -6.61 -42.64 4.32
C THR A 168 -5.80 -41.37 4.12
N TYR A 169 -6.06 -40.67 3.00
CA TYR A 169 -5.52 -39.35 2.74
C TYR A 169 -6.49 -38.28 3.19
N TYR A 170 -6.00 -37.24 3.83
CA TYR A 170 -6.76 -36.05 4.21
C TYR A 170 -6.02 -34.77 3.84
N LYS A 171 -6.78 -33.70 3.56
CA LYS A 171 -6.21 -32.38 3.29
C LYS A 171 -5.74 -31.76 4.60
N ASN A 172 -4.47 -31.41 4.67
CA ASN A 172 -3.87 -30.68 5.77
C ASN A 172 -3.43 -29.30 5.29
N THR A 173 -3.87 -28.25 5.97
CA THR A 173 -3.51 -26.86 5.66
C THR A 173 -2.57 -26.35 6.75
N LYS A 174 -1.47 -25.72 6.33
CA LYS A 174 -0.47 -25.09 7.18
C LYS A 174 -0.26 -23.65 6.74
N ASP A 175 -0.19 -22.77 7.72
CA ASP A 175 0.26 -21.39 7.51
C ASP A 175 1.78 -21.36 7.41
N VAL A 176 2.29 -20.75 6.36
CA VAL A 176 3.73 -20.61 6.11
C VAL A 176 4.05 -19.13 6.05
N GLU A 177 5.02 -18.70 6.85
CA GLU A 177 5.59 -17.35 6.83
C GLU A 177 7.09 -17.46 6.59
N VAL A 178 7.59 -16.75 5.57
CA VAL A 178 9.01 -16.70 5.23
C VAL A 178 9.49 -15.26 5.15
N ALA A 179 10.76 -15.03 5.49
CA ALA A 179 11.37 -13.73 5.33
C ALA A 179 11.53 -13.41 3.83
N LEU A 180 11.06 -12.22 3.44
CA LEU A 180 11.19 -11.73 2.08
C LEU A 180 12.46 -10.90 1.94
N VAL A 181 13.27 -11.22 0.94
CA VAL A 181 14.44 -10.41 0.58
C VAL A 181 13.97 -9.24 -0.29
N ALA A 182 13.82 -8.08 0.33
CA ALA A 182 13.45 -6.85 -0.36
C ALA A 182 14.41 -5.72 0.02
N LYS A 183 14.68 -4.79 -0.92
CA LYS A 183 15.54 -3.64 -0.63
C LYS A 183 14.95 -2.79 0.49
N SER A 184 15.83 -2.24 1.31
CA SER A 184 15.46 -1.39 2.45
C SER A 184 15.01 0.01 2.02
N THR A 185 15.37 0.45 0.81
CA THR A 185 15.01 1.77 0.30
C THR A 185 14.38 1.67 -1.08
N ASN A 186 13.37 2.50 -1.32
CA ASN A 186 12.80 2.68 -2.65
C ASN A 186 12.66 4.17 -2.98
N ILE A 187 12.75 4.50 -4.26
CA ILE A 187 12.49 5.84 -4.79
C ILE A 187 11.32 5.72 -5.76
N SER A 188 10.41 6.67 -5.68
CA SER A 188 9.24 6.77 -6.57
C SER A 188 8.94 8.21 -6.97
N ILE A 189 8.17 8.35 -8.04
CA ILE A 189 7.61 9.63 -8.49
C ILE A 189 6.12 9.58 -8.19
N PRO A 190 5.64 10.26 -7.13
CA PRO A 190 4.23 10.48 -6.90
C PRO A 190 3.68 11.53 -7.86
N VAL A 191 2.55 11.19 -8.52
CA VAL A 191 1.70 12.11 -9.26
C VAL A 191 0.30 11.98 -8.73
N GLY A 192 -0.43 13.09 -8.56
CA GLY A 192 -1.75 13.01 -7.97
C GLY A 192 -2.56 14.27 -8.06
N VAL A 193 -3.76 14.16 -7.51
CA VAL A 193 -4.72 15.25 -7.41
C VAL A 193 -5.30 15.27 -6.00
N SER A 194 -5.71 16.45 -5.54
CA SER A 194 -6.48 16.56 -4.31
C SER A 194 -7.60 17.58 -4.46
N TYR A 195 -8.64 17.38 -3.66
CA TYR A 195 -9.77 18.27 -3.53
C TYR A 195 -9.91 18.69 -2.07
N GLU A 196 -9.99 19.99 -1.84
CA GLU A 196 -10.10 20.58 -0.50
C GLU A 196 -11.44 21.27 -0.34
N TYR A 197 -12.17 20.92 0.72
CA TYR A 197 -13.40 21.57 1.12
C TYR A 197 -13.42 21.74 2.64
N MET A 198 -13.61 22.97 3.11
CA MET A 198 -13.65 23.30 4.56
C MET A 198 -12.46 22.69 5.33
N ASN A 199 -11.23 22.86 4.80
CA ASN A 199 -10.00 22.32 5.34
C ASN A 199 -9.89 20.77 5.31
N VAL A 200 -10.94 20.05 4.91
CA VAL A 200 -10.85 18.61 4.65
C VAL A 200 -10.28 18.39 3.25
N ILE A 201 -9.26 17.56 3.16
CA ILE A 201 -8.57 17.28 1.91
C ILE A 201 -8.76 15.81 1.56
N LEU A 202 -9.34 15.54 0.39
CA LEU A 202 -9.33 14.24 -0.25
C LEU A 202 -8.17 14.22 -1.25
N ASP A 203 -7.33 13.19 -1.19
CA ASP A 203 -6.11 13.10 -1.97
C ASP A 203 -5.98 11.72 -2.61
N ALA A 204 -5.65 11.71 -3.89
CA ALA A 204 -5.40 10.51 -4.67
C ALA A 204 -4.06 10.64 -5.38
N ARG A 205 -3.13 9.70 -5.16
CA ARG A 205 -1.79 9.69 -5.78
C ARG A 205 -1.50 8.32 -6.39
N TYR A 206 -0.79 8.34 -7.50
CA TYR A 206 -0.12 7.17 -8.06
C TYR A 206 1.38 7.34 -7.91
N ASN A 207 2.02 6.36 -7.30
CA ASN A 207 3.45 6.36 -7.02
C ASN A 207 4.14 5.43 -8.02
N ILE A 208 4.94 5.98 -8.91
CA ILE A 208 5.68 5.26 -9.95
C ILE A 208 7.02 4.85 -9.36
N GLY A 209 7.21 3.55 -9.10
CA GLY A 209 8.46 3.02 -8.55
C GLY A 209 9.61 3.10 -9.55
N LEU A 210 10.73 3.66 -9.11
CA LEU A 210 11.96 3.75 -9.91
C LEU A 210 12.96 2.69 -9.50
N THR A 211 13.03 2.36 -8.22
CA THR A 211 13.99 1.40 -7.65
C THR A 211 13.54 -0.03 -7.92
N LYS A 212 14.47 -0.86 -8.36
CA LYS A 212 14.29 -2.32 -8.43
C LYS A 212 14.25 -2.87 -7.00
N MET A 213 13.22 -3.67 -6.67
CA MET A 213 12.99 -4.18 -5.31
C MET A 213 13.85 -5.40 -4.97
N GLU A 214 14.22 -6.18 -5.99
CA GLU A 214 15.13 -7.33 -5.89
C GLU A 214 16.20 -7.26 -6.97
N ASN A 215 17.34 -7.90 -6.72
CA ASN A 215 18.40 -8.07 -7.72
C ASN A 215 18.45 -9.55 -8.10
N ILE A 216 17.57 -9.96 -9.02
CA ILE A 216 17.61 -11.30 -9.61
C ILE A 216 18.33 -11.19 -10.96
N SER A 217 19.49 -11.86 -11.10
CA SER A 217 20.23 -11.85 -12.36
C SER A 217 19.43 -12.58 -13.44
N GLY A 218 19.22 -11.92 -14.59
CA GLY A 218 18.56 -12.52 -15.76
C GLY A 218 17.06 -12.29 -15.85
N PHE A 219 16.43 -11.60 -14.90
CA PHE A 219 15.01 -11.22 -14.94
C PHE A 219 14.82 -9.72 -14.76
N ASP A 220 13.73 -9.18 -15.33
CA ASP A 220 13.32 -7.81 -15.06
C ASP A 220 12.92 -7.69 -13.58
N SER A 221 13.75 -6.97 -12.83
CA SER A 221 13.53 -6.82 -11.39
C SER A 221 12.26 -6.04 -11.10
N PRO A 222 11.43 -6.51 -10.17
CA PRO A 222 10.16 -5.85 -9.85
C PRO A 222 10.37 -4.45 -9.28
N LYS A 223 9.42 -3.56 -9.57
CA LYS A 223 9.35 -2.21 -9.01
C LYS A 223 8.04 -2.06 -8.25
N ASN A 224 8.08 -1.34 -7.14
CA ASN A 224 6.91 -1.11 -6.31
C ASN A 224 6.10 0.09 -6.83
N ASN A 225 4.92 -0.19 -7.39
CA ASN A 225 3.96 0.84 -7.82
C ASN A 225 2.74 0.79 -6.90
N PHE A 226 2.21 1.94 -6.53
CA PHE A 226 1.05 1.95 -5.65
C PHE A 226 0.18 3.20 -5.81
N PHE A 227 -1.12 3.01 -5.66
CA PHE A 227 -2.09 4.07 -5.47
C PHE A 227 -2.26 4.36 -3.98
N THR A 228 -2.44 5.64 -3.63
CA THR A 228 -2.87 6.04 -2.29
C THR A 228 -4.11 6.90 -2.38
N PHE A 229 -5.04 6.65 -1.47
CA PHE A 229 -6.24 7.45 -1.26
C PHE A 229 -6.26 7.86 0.20
N THR A 230 -6.15 9.16 0.47
CA THR A 230 -6.09 9.67 1.84
C THR A 230 -7.09 10.78 2.08
N VAL A 231 -7.53 10.86 3.33
CA VAL A 231 -8.27 11.99 3.88
C VAL A 231 -7.38 12.71 4.87
N GLY A 232 -7.31 14.01 4.78
CA GLY A 232 -6.54 14.86 5.68
C GLY A 232 -7.31 16.09 6.11
N TYR A 233 -6.75 16.80 7.08
CA TYR A 233 -7.28 18.07 7.54
C TYR A 233 -6.16 19.10 7.63
N ARG A 234 -6.41 20.32 7.10
CA ARG A 234 -5.46 21.42 7.08
C ARG A 234 -5.52 22.25 8.36
N PHE A 235 -4.41 22.36 9.04
CA PHE A 235 -4.18 23.34 10.10
C PHE A 235 -3.22 24.40 9.58
N THR A 236 -3.71 25.61 9.37
CA THR A 236 -2.87 26.75 8.95
C THR A 236 -2.23 27.36 10.21
N LEU A 237 -0.92 27.67 10.14
CA LEU A 237 -0.11 28.19 11.24
C LEU A 237 0.09 29.69 11.09
#